data_ac776229d84b3353dfc420d9d049e884
#
_entry.id   ac776229d84b3353dfc420d9d049e884
#
_cell.length_a   1.000
_cell.length_b   1.000
_cell.length_c   1.000
_cell.angle_alpha   90.00
_cell.angle_beta   90.00
_cell.angle_gamma   90.00
#
_symmetry.space_group_name_H-M   'P 1'
#
loop_
_entity.id
_entity.type
_entity.pdbx_description
1 polymer ?
#
loop_
_entity_poly.entity_id
_entity_poly.type
_entity_poly.pdbx_seq_one_letter_code
_entity_poly.pdbx_strand_id
1 'polypeptide(L)'
;KDANKVYIAVLKELYDKYNIGAWYDEADKQEFMDEEKFKATSIREIKDELRKYGYEINRFDEWDKESKDVVYAFQLHFNPKNPTGEMDLETFAILKALNKKYPE
;
A
#
# COMPACT_ATOMS: atom_id res chain seq x y z
N LYS A 1 14.56 -4.18 2.03
CA LYS A 1 13.48 -3.99 1.08
C LYS A 1 13.56 -2.72 0.25
N ASP A 2 14.71 -2.04 0.31
CA ASP A 2 14.89 -0.88 -0.54
C ASP A 2 14.85 -1.26 -2.01
N ALA A 3 15.37 -2.45 -2.35
CA ALA A 3 15.32 -2.96 -3.71
C ALA A 3 13.86 -3.15 -4.17
N ASN A 4 12.99 -3.60 -3.27
CA ASN A 4 11.57 -3.76 -3.57
C ASN A 4 10.90 -2.43 -3.90
N LYS A 5 11.24 -1.38 -3.15
CA LYS A 5 10.66 -0.06 -3.37
C LYS A 5 11.05 0.48 -4.73
N VAL A 6 12.33 0.34 -5.09
CA VAL A 6 12.81 0.77 -6.40
C VAL A 6 12.14 -0.04 -7.51
N TYR A 7 12.02 -1.36 -7.30
CA TYR A 7 11.39 -2.24 -8.26
C TYR A 7 9.94 -1.84 -8.53
N ILE A 8 9.19 -1.56 -7.47
CA ILE A 8 7.78 -1.16 -7.61
C ILE A 8 7.67 0.16 -8.38
N ALA A 9 8.54 1.13 -8.09
CA ALA A 9 8.53 2.40 -8.80
C ALA A 9 8.79 2.21 -10.30
N VAL A 10 9.77 1.36 -10.65
CA VAL A 10 10.08 1.07 -12.04
C VAL A 10 8.89 0.38 -12.72
N LEU A 11 8.25 -0.56 -12.03
CA LEU A 11 7.09 -1.24 -12.58
C LEU A 11 5.94 -0.28 -12.84
N LYS A 12 5.74 0.69 -11.96
CA LYS A 12 4.70 1.71 -12.15
C LYS A 12 4.94 2.48 -13.45
N GLU A 13 6.18 2.93 -13.67
CA GLU A 13 6.53 3.63 -14.90
C GLU A 13 6.27 2.76 -16.13
N LEU A 14 6.69 1.51 -16.08
CA LEU A 14 6.49 0.59 -17.18
C LEU A 14 5.02 0.33 -17.44
N TYR A 15 4.23 0.20 -16.36
CA TYR A 15 2.80 0.00 -16.51
C TYR A 15 2.14 1.19 -17.21
N ASP A 16 2.46 2.40 -16.79
CA ASP A 16 1.89 3.61 -17.38
C ASP A 16 2.27 3.77 -18.85
N LYS A 17 3.52 3.44 -19.18
CA LYS A 17 4.06 3.66 -20.52
C LYS A 17 3.74 2.51 -21.46
N TYR A 18 3.83 1.28 -20.97
CA TYR A 18 3.74 0.08 -21.79
C TYR A 18 2.63 -0.87 -21.35
N ASN A 19 1.83 -0.45 -20.41
CA ASN A 19 0.73 -1.25 -19.84
C ASN A 19 1.23 -2.57 -19.24
N ILE A 20 2.36 -2.51 -18.52
CA ILE A 20 2.91 -3.67 -17.81
C ILE A 20 3.36 -3.21 -16.42
N GLY A 21 3.49 -4.17 -15.50
CA GLY A 21 3.93 -3.90 -14.14
C GLY A 21 2.79 -3.81 -13.15
N ALA A 22 3.09 -3.40 -11.92
CA ALA A 22 2.11 -3.40 -10.83
C ALA A 22 1.49 -2.02 -10.61
N TRP A 23 0.17 -1.97 -10.70
CA TRP A 23 -0.57 -0.77 -10.37
C TRP A 23 -2.01 -1.17 -10.01
N TYR A 24 -2.65 -0.36 -9.19
CA TYR A 24 -4.01 -0.66 -8.74
C TYR A 24 -5.04 -0.16 -9.76
N ASP A 25 -6.24 -0.76 -9.72
CA ASP A 25 -7.38 -0.30 -10.51
C ASP A 25 -8.16 0.73 -9.71
N GLU A 26 -8.50 1.84 -10.34
CA GLU A 26 -9.19 2.94 -9.65
C GLU A 26 -10.55 2.49 -9.13
N ALA A 27 -11.27 1.66 -9.88
CA ALA A 27 -12.57 1.17 -9.45
C ALA A 27 -12.45 0.33 -8.17
N ASP A 28 -11.40 -0.48 -8.07
CA ASP A 28 -11.17 -1.27 -6.86
C ASP A 28 -10.80 -0.39 -5.69
N LYS A 29 -9.99 0.63 -5.93
CA LYS A 29 -9.65 1.59 -4.88
C LYS A 29 -10.91 2.24 -4.32
N GLN A 30 -11.83 2.67 -5.20
CA GLN A 30 -13.05 3.31 -4.75
C GLN A 30 -13.93 2.35 -3.94
N GLU A 31 -13.93 1.08 -4.32
CA GLU A 31 -14.67 0.07 -3.56
C GLU A 31 -14.18 -0.02 -2.12
N PHE A 32 -12.87 0.12 -1.91
CA PHE A 32 -12.27 0.03 -0.57
C PHE A 32 -12.23 1.36 0.17
N MET A 33 -12.75 2.44 -0.40
CA MET A 33 -12.87 3.73 0.27
C MET A 33 -14.07 3.70 1.21
N ASP A 34 -13.98 2.90 2.26
CA ASP A 34 -15.04 2.68 3.24
C ASP A 34 -14.49 3.01 4.62
N GLU A 35 -14.84 4.19 5.11
CA GLU A 35 -14.31 4.70 6.37
C GLU A 35 -14.65 3.82 7.56
N GLU A 36 -15.86 3.27 7.58
CA GLU A 36 -16.26 2.42 8.71
C GLU A 36 -15.45 1.13 8.76
N LYS A 37 -15.25 0.50 7.61
CA LYS A 37 -14.43 -0.71 7.53
C LYS A 37 -12.98 -0.40 7.87
N PHE A 38 -12.47 0.74 7.41
CA PHE A 38 -11.11 1.13 7.73
C PHE A 38 -10.93 1.31 9.23
N LYS A 39 -11.86 2.00 9.89
CA LYS A 39 -11.78 2.22 11.33
C LYS A 39 -11.89 0.92 12.12
N ALA A 40 -12.57 -0.07 11.58
CA ALA A 40 -12.70 -1.37 12.22
C ALA A 40 -11.49 -2.27 12.00
N THR A 41 -10.57 -1.89 11.12
CA THR A 41 -9.39 -2.68 10.82
C THR A 41 -8.30 -2.42 11.84
N SER A 42 -7.75 -3.47 12.43
CA SER A 42 -6.71 -3.32 13.43
C SER A 42 -5.36 -3.01 12.81
N ILE A 43 -4.43 -2.50 13.63
CA ILE A 43 -3.06 -2.23 13.18
C ILE A 43 -2.42 -3.50 12.62
N ARG A 44 -2.64 -4.63 13.30
CA ARG A 44 -2.05 -5.90 12.85
C ARG A 44 -2.61 -6.34 11.50
N GLU A 45 -3.90 -6.13 11.29
CA GLU A 45 -4.50 -6.46 9.99
C GLU A 45 -3.94 -5.59 8.88
N ILE A 46 -3.72 -4.30 9.16
CA ILE A 46 -3.11 -3.40 8.19
C ILE A 46 -1.69 -3.87 7.86
N LYS A 47 -0.91 -4.23 8.88
CA LYS A 47 0.44 -4.74 8.67
C LYS A 47 0.44 -6.04 7.89
N ASP A 48 -0.55 -6.91 8.12
CA ASP A 48 -0.67 -8.15 7.36
C ASP A 48 -0.92 -7.85 5.87
N GLU A 49 -1.73 -6.84 5.56
CA GLU A 49 -1.95 -6.43 4.18
C GLU A 49 -0.66 -5.94 3.52
N LEU A 50 0.14 -5.17 4.26
CA LEU A 50 1.44 -4.70 3.77
C LEU A 50 2.38 -5.87 3.52
N ARG A 51 2.41 -6.84 4.43
CA ARG A 51 3.24 -8.02 4.28
C ARG A 51 2.78 -8.87 3.10
N LYS A 52 1.47 -8.98 2.91
CA LYS A 52 0.89 -9.73 1.80
C LYS A 52 1.35 -9.16 0.46
N TYR A 53 1.43 -7.83 0.36
CA TYR A 53 1.89 -7.21 -0.87
C TYR A 53 3.40 -7.31 -1.05
N GLY A 54 4.16 -7.64 0.00
CA GLY A 54 5.60 -7.87 -0.10
C GLY A 54 6.47 -6.96 0.73
N TYR A 55 5.89 -6.08 1.54
CA TYR A 55 6.69 -5.24 2.41
C TYR A 55 7.09 -6.00 3.67
N GLU A 56 8.29 -5.73 4.13
CA GLU A 56 8.77 -6.26 5.40
C GLU A 56 8.39 -5.28 6.49
N ILE A 57 7.62 -5.74 7.47
CA ILE A 57 7.18 -4.91 8.58
C ILE A 57 6.95 -5.83 9.77
N ASN A 58 7.21 -5.32 10.98
CA ASN A 58 6.99 -6.10 12.20
C ASN A 58 5.49 -6.35 12.42
N ARG A 59 5.19 -7.21 13.41
CA ARG A 59 3.81 -7.58 13.73
C ARG A 59 3.35 -7.04 15.08
N PHE A 60 4.03 -6.00 15.58
CA PHE A 60 3.62 -5.38 16.83
C PHE A 60 2.28 -4.68 16.66
N ASP A 61 1.53 -4.62 17.73
CA ASP A 61 0.20 -4.02 17.71
C ASP A 61 0.28 -2.52 18.00
N GLU A 62 1.22 -1.86 17.34
CA GLU A 62 1.39 -0.41 17.44
C GLU A 62 1.94 0.14 16.14
N TRP A 63 1.62 1.38 15.85
CA TRP A 63 2.09 2.04 14.63
C TRP A 63 3.37 2.77 14.95
N ASP A 64 4.48 2.05 14.95
CA ASP A 64 5.80 2.55 15.33
C ASP A 64 6.52 3.22 14.16
N LYS A 65 7.77 3.60 14.40
CA LYS A 65 8.58 4.28 13.40
C LYS A 65 8.76 3.41 12.15
N GLU A 66 9.01 2.12 12.32
CA GLU A 66 9.15 1.22 11.18
C GLU A 66 7.88 1.22 10.33
N SER A 67 6.72 1.21 10.98
CA SER A 67 5.44 1.24 10.28
C SER A 67 5.30 2.53 9.46
N LYS A 68 5.65 3.66 10.05
CA LYS A 68 5.58 4.95 9.36
C LYS A 68 6.52 4.99 8.17
N ASP A 69 7.72 4.45 8.33
CA ASP A 69 8.70 4.43 7.24
C ASP A 69 8.21 3.56 6.08
N VAL A 70 7.63 2.40 6.39
CA VAL A 70 7.10 1.51 5.35
C VAL A 70 5.95 2.17 4.60
N VAL A 71 5.03 2.78 5.33
CA VAL A 71 3.89 3.45 4.70
C VAL A 71 4.34 4.65 3.88
N TYR A 72 5.31 5.41 4.38
CA TYR A 72 5.84 6.52 3.63
C TYR A 72 6.41 6.06 2.28
N ALA A 73 7.18 4.97 2.30
CA ALA A 73 7.73 4.39 1.08
C ALA A 73 6.64 3.92 0.13
N PHE A 74 5.60 3.28 0.69
CA PHE A 74 4.45 2.85 -0.10
C PHE A 74 3.77 4.05 -0.78
N GLN A 75 3.56 5.12 -0.03
CA GLN A 75 2.91 6.32 -0.55
C GLN A 75 3.74 6.99 -1.64
N LEU A 76 5.07 7.00 -1.50
CA LEU A 76 5.93 7.57 -2.53
C LEU A 76 5.75 6.87 -3.88
N HIS A 77 5.44 5.58 -3.86
CA HIS A 77 5.24 4.82 -5.09
C HIS A 77 3.81 4.91 -5.62
N PHE A 78 2.83 4.85 -4.74
CA PHE A 78 1.43 4.68 -5.16
C PHE A 78 0.54 5.89 -4.90
N ASN A 79 0.99 6.84 -4.08
CA ASN A 79 0.24 8.07 -3.81
C ASN A 79 1.22 9.21 -3.52
N PRO A 80 2.07 9.56 -4.49
CA PRO A 80 3.12 10.55 -4.25
C PRO A 80 2.63 11.97 -3.99
N LYS A 81 1.35 12.23 -4.21
CA LYS A 81 0.80 13.56 -3.94
C LYS A 81 0.74 13.87 -2.45
N ASN A 82 0.67 12.85 -1.61
CA ASN A 82 0.48 13.06 -0.18
C ASN A 82 1.18 11.99 0.66
N PRO A 83 2.53 11.91 0.59
CA PRO A 83 3.26 10.90 1.36
C PRO A 83 3.45 11.37 2.80
N THR A 84 2.52 11.01 3.66
CA THR A 84 2.50 11.45 5.06
C THR A 84 3.19 10.51 6.03
N GLY A 85 3.33 9.25 5.65
CA GLY A 85 3.78 8.21 6.58
C GLY A 85 2.67 7.71 7.48
N GLU A 86 1.47 8.25 7.33
CA GLU A 86 0.31 7.82 8.11
C GLU A 86 -0.57 6.92 7.26
N MET A 87 -1.08 5.85 7.87
CA MET A 87 -2.00 4.97 7.17
C MET A 87 -3.40 5.60 7.22
N ASP A 88 -3.75 6.27 6.14
CA ASP A 88 -5.06 6.89 6.01
C ASP A 88 -5.97 6.02 5.13
N LEU A 89 -7.22 6.44 5.01
CA LEU A 89 -8.21 5.67 4.24
C LEU A 89 -7.77 5.47 2.78
N GLU A 90 -7.30 6.52 2.14
CA GLU A 90 -6.89 6.43 0.74
C GLU A 90 -5.72 5.46 0.57
N THR A 91 -4.72 5.55 1.44
CA THR A 91 -3.57 4.67 1.40
C THR A 91 -4.00 3.21 1.59
N PHE A 92 -4.88 2.97 2.56
CA PHE A 92 -5.38 1.63 2.81
C PHE A 92 -6.19 1.10 1.63
N ALA A 93 -7.01 1.94 1.02
CA ALA A 93 -7.81 1.54 -0.14
C ALA A 93 -6.91 1.15 -1.31
N ILE A 94 -5.84 1.89 -1.55
CA ILE A 94 -4.87 1.55 -2.59
C ILE A 94 -4.22 0.20 -2.29
N LEU A 95 -3.80 -0.01 -1.05
CA LEU A 95 -3.20 -1.27 -0.63
C LEU A 95 -4.14 -2.45 -0.85
N LYS A 96 -5.40 -2.31 -0.45
CA LYS A 96 -6.39 -3.36 -0.65
C LYS A 96 -6.63 -3.61 -2.14
N ALA A 97 -6.68 -2.57 -2.94
CA ALA A 97 -6.86 -2.70 -4.37
C ALA A 97 -5.70 -3.45 -5.01
N LEU A 98 -4.47 -3.17 -4.57
CA LEU A 98 -3.30 -3.87 -5.05
C LEU A 98 -3.35 -5.35 -4.69
N ASN A 99 -3.73 -5.66 -3.45
CA ASN A 99 -3.81 -7.06 -3.00
C ASN A 99 -4.93 -7.81 -3.68
N LYS A 100 -5.98 -7.12 -4.08
CA LYS A 100 -7.06 -7.75 -4.86
C LYS A 100 -6.59 -8.10 -6.27
N LYS A 101 -5.84 -7.19 -6.89
CA LYS A 101 -5.35 -7.38 -8.26
C LYS A 101 -4.21 -8.39 -8.33
N TYR A 102 -3.36 -8.41 -7.31
CA TYR A 102 -2.18 -9.28 -7.27
C TYR A 102 -2.20 -10.15 -6.03
N PRO A 103 -3.13 -11.11 -5.93
CA PRO A 103 -3.16 -12.02 -4.77
C PRO A 103 -1.94 -12.92 -4.80
N GLU A 104 -1.53 -13.35 -3.61
CA GLU A 104 -0.39 -14.27 -3.51
C GLU A 104 -0.69 -15.60 -4.17
#